data_5af9be7d89b804ea24b010b1f49742bd
#
_entry.id   5af9be7d89b804ea24b010b1f49742bd
#
_cell.length_a   1.000
_cell.length_b   1.000
_cell.length_c   1.000
_cell.angle_alpha   90.00
_cell.angle_beta   90.00
_cell.angle_gamma   90.00
#
_symmetry.space_group_name_H-M   'P 1'
#
loop_
_entity.id
_entity.type
_entity.pdbx_description
1 polymer ?
#
loop_
_entity_poly.entity_id
_entity_poly.type
_entity_poly.pdbx_seq_one_letter_code
_entity_poly.pdbx_strand_id
1 'polypeptide(L)'
;LFGDNILVFLSGMAQNLGTAVGRTHHDSIYWMHVRTDSGVIHAAVATPKGTGPFPTVIILHGTHGFAQEYINIARYLADSGIVGIAACWFAGRKGVGERFITPINFADAPSFVDADGLDRFRIARRSIDSLVVAVSKLSEVKLGSIALFGHSRGGGAALDYAVTHPGKVQALALNSAGYPPEVIQRSSTLDIPILIIHGTNDNPADGGSLFTNIAMARKFQAALQAAKKNVEVKYYEGSGHNALFSNSAQFNDTVQQILQFLRKYFRN
;
A
#
# COMPACT_ATOMS: atom_id res chain seq x y z
N LEU A 1 -24.62 -11.55 19.12
CA LEU A 1 -25.76 -10.76 18.66
C LEU A 1 -25.22 -9.60 17.85
N PHE A 2 -25.12 -9.77 16.54
CA PHE A 2 -24.70 -8.75 15.59
C PHE A 2 -25.94 -7.93 15.23
N GLY A 3 -25.94 -6.65 15.56
CA GLY A 3 -26.98 -5.72 15.16
C GLY A 3 -26.75 -5.31 13.70
N ASP A 4 -27.60 -5.83 12.82
CA ASP A 4 -27.65 -5.45 11.41
C ASP A 4 -28.20 -4.03 11.28
N ASN A 5 -27.31 -3.07 11.00
CA ASN A 5 -27.73 -1.80 10.41
C ASN A 5 -27.69 -1.93 8.89
N ILE A 6 -28.75 -2.46 8.33
CA ILE A 6 -29.02 -2.45 6.88
C ILE A 6 -29.39 -1.03 6.49
N LEU A 7 -28.47 -0.32 5.88
CA LEU A 7 -28.75 0.95 5.19
C LEU A 7 -29.43 0.65 3.84
N VAL A 8 -30.72 0.93 3.79
CA VAL A 8 -31.53 0.88 2.55
C VAL A 8 -31.00 1.89 1.55
N PHE A 9 -30.58 1.41 0.38
CA PHE A 9 -30.12 2.25 -0.71
C PHE A 9 -31.28 2.82 -1.50
N LEU A 10 -31.42 4.14 -1.52
CA LEU A 10 -32.22 4.86 -2.50
C LEU A 10 -31.46 4.92 -3.83
N SER A 11 -32.04 4.36 -4.87
CA SER A 11 -31.56 4.40 -6.25
C SER A 11 -31.67 5.84 -6.78
N GLY A 12 -30.57 6.40 -7.31
CA GLY A 12 -30.63 7.59 -8.15
C GLY A 12 -29.58 8.66 -7.95
N MET A 13 -28.56 8.50 -7.10
CA MET A 13 -27.48 9.49 -6.99
C MET A 13 -26.21 8.97 -7.66
N ALA A 14 -25.54 9.82 -8.42
CA ALA A 14 -24.19 9.57 -8.92
C ALA A 14 -23.31 9.07 -7.75
N GLN A 15 -22.75 7.87 -7.89
CA GLN A 15 -21.97 7.27 -6.82
C GLN A 15 -20.70 8.09 -6.62
N ASN A 16 -20.59 8.77 -5.47
CA ASN A 16 -19.37 9.46 -5.08
C ASN A 16 -18.27 8.46 -4.72
N LEU A 17 -17.48 8.07 -5.72
CA LEU A 17 -16.32 7.22 -5.51
C LEU A 17 -15.31 7.92 -4.58
N GLY A 18 -14.57 7.14 -3.79
CA GLY A 18 -13.64 7.67 -2.80
C GLY A 18 -14.34 8.32 -1.59
N THR A 19 -15.59 7.95 -1.31
CA THR A 19 -16.31 8.40 -0.11
C THR A 19 -16.22 7.30 0.95
N ALA A 20 -15.85 7.70 2.19
CA ALA A 20 -15.97 6.81 3.33
C ALA A 20 -17.45 6.61 3.67
N VAL A 21 -17.94 5.37 3.56
CA VAL A 21 -19.37 5.03 3.73
C VAL A 21 -19.71 4.44 5.09
N GLY A 22 -18.72 4.20 5.94
CA GLY A 22 -18.94 3.70 7.31
C GLY A 22 -17.66 3.65 8.11
N ARG A 23 -17.81 3.66 9.46
CA ARG A 23 -16.74 3.50 10.43
C ARG A 23 -17.21 2.59 11.55
N THR A 24 -16.40 1.60 11.90
CA THR A 24 -16.62 0.75 13.07
C THR A 24 -15.36 0.73 13.92
N HIS A 25 -15.49 0.80 15.24
CA HIS A 25 -14.36 0.81 16.17
C HIS A 25 -14.14 -0.57 16.78
N HIS A 26 -12.88 -0.97 16.83
CA HIS A 26 -12.45 -2.16 17.55
C HIS A 26 -11.05 -1.89 18.13
N ASP A 27 -10.96 -1.78 19.44
CA ASP A 27 -9.75 -1.39 20.19
C ASP A 27 -9.20 -0.01 19.76
N SER A 28 -7.91 0.07 19.41
CA SER A 28 -7.23 1.28 18.93
C SER A 28 -7.34 1.47 17.41
N ILE A 29 -8.05 0.58 16.72
CA ILE A 29 -8.25 0.60 15.26
C ILE A 29 -9.73 0.90 14.99
N TYR A 30 -9.99 1.76 14.02
CA TYR A 30 -11.31 1.81 13.41
C TYR A 30 -11.25 1.32 11.96
N TRP A 31 -12.35 0.75 11.49
CA TRP A 31 -12.48 0.32 10.12
C TRP A 31 -13.19 1.40 9.29
N MET A 32 -12.56 1.77 8.20
CA MET A 32 -13.11 2.65 7.18
C MET A 32 -13.52 1.81 5.96
N HIS A 33 -14.67 2.13 5.39
CA HIS A 33 -15.17 1.49 4.18
C HIS A 33 -15.22 2.53 3.07
N VAL A 34 -14.49 2.28 1.97
CA VAL A 34 -14.38 3.22 0.86
C VAL A 34 -15.05 2.64 -0.37
N ARG A 35 -16.01 3.37 -0.91
CA ARG A 35 -16.71 2.98 -2.14
C ARG A 35 -15.82 3.19 -3.36
N THR A 36 -15.78 2.17 -4.23
CA THR A 36 -15.15 2.23 -5.55
C THR A 36 -16.16 1.80 -6.62
N ASP A 37 -15.82 1.93 -7.89
CA ASP A 37 -16.63 1.43 -9.01
C ASP A 37 -16.68 -0.10 -9.09
N SER A 38 -15.74 -0.79 -8.46
CA SER A 38 -15.65 -2.27 -8.44
C SER A 38 -16.08 -2.91 -7.11
N GLY A 39 -16.48 -2.12 -6.10
CA GLY A 39 -16.90 -2.63 -4.79
C GLY A 39 -16.51 -1.73 -3.64
N VAL A 40 -16.39 -2.30 -2.44
CA VAL A 40 -16.02 -1.57 -1.23
C VAL A 40 -14.63 -2.01 -0.77
N ILE A 41 -13.74 -1.06 -0.53
CA ILE A 41 -12.46 -1.30 0.12
C ILE A 41 -12.66 -1.19 1.64
N HIS A 42 -12.25 -2.22 2.37
CA HIS A 42 -12.15 -2.19 3.82
C HIS A 42 -10.72 -1.78 4.22
N ALA A 43 -10.60 -0.80 5.09
CA ALA A 43 -9.31 -0.31 5.53
C ALA A 43 -9.27 -0.17 7.06
N ALA A 44 -8.26 -0.75 7.69
CA ALA A 44 -7.98 -0.60 9.11
C ALA A 44 -7.14 0.67 9.32
N VAL A 45 -7.66 1.61 10.10
CA VAL A 45 -7.03 2.91 10.37
C VAL A 45 -6.52 2.94 11.79
N ALA A 46 -5.21 3.12 11.95
CA ALA A 46 -4.55 3.38 13.22
C ALA A 46 -4.19 4.87 13.30
N THR A 47 -4.69 5.54 14.33
CA THR A 47 -4.49 6.98 14.52
C THR A 47 -3.54 7.25 15.68
N PRO A 48 -2.57 8.16 15.55
CA PRO A 48 -1.71 8.58 16.64
C PRO A 48 -2.49 9.17 17.81
N LYS A 49 -1.91 9.11 19.01
CA LYS A 49 -2.44 9.84 20.17
C LYS A 49 -2.21 11.35 19.98
N GLY A 50 -3.16 12.14 20.44
CA GLY A 50 -3.09 13.61 20.38
C GLY A 50 -4.02 14.22 19.34
N THR A 51 -3.87 15.51 19.15
CA THR A 51 -4.69 16.31 18.20
C THR A 51 -3.93 16.46 16.89
N GLY A 52 -4.45 15.80 15.81
CA GLY A 52 -3.91 15.95 14.44
C GLY A 52 -4.05 17.37 13.88
N PRO A 53 -3.91 17.55 12.57
CA PRO A 53 -3.77 16.47 11.58
C PRO A 53 -2.35 15.90 11.52
N PHE A 54 -2.23 14.62 11.14
CA PHE A 54 -0.97 13.87 11.08
C PHE A 54 -0.59 13.48 9.65
N PRO A 55 0.72 13.33 9.35
CA PRO A 55 1.17 12.64 8.14
C PRO A 55 0.56 11.23 8.07
N THR A 56 0.36 10.73 6.87
CA THR A 56 -0.41 9.49 6.66
C THR A 56 0.28 8.55 5.69
N VAL A 57 0.22 7.25 5.96
CA VAL A 57 0.67 6.19 5.07
C VAL A 57 -0.50 5.27 4.74
N ILE A 58 -0.81 5.12 3.45
CA ILE A 58 -1.72 4.08 2.96
C ILE A 58 -0.87 2.85 2.63
N ILE A 59 -1.22 1.71 3.21
CA ILE A 59 -0.51 0.44 3.14
C ILE A 59 -1.25 -0.50 2.20
N LEU A 60 -0.56 -0.94 1.14
CA LEU A 60 -1.10 -1.80 0.09
C LEU A 60 -0.46 -3.19 0.17
N HIS A 61 -1.29 -4.20 0.39
CA HIS A 61 -0.85 -5.60 0.52
C HIS A 61 -0.40 -6.23 -0.80
N GLY A 62 0.35 -7.32 -0.71
CA GLY A 62 0.79 -8.14 -1.84
C GLY A 62 -0.30 -9.08 -2.38
N THR A 63 0.09 -9.96 -3.30
CA THR A 63 -0.83 -10.92 -3.96
C THR A 63 -1.46 -11.92 -2.99
N HIS A 64 -0.77 -12.25 -1.88
CA HIS A 64 -1.28 -13.15 -0.86
C HIS A 64 -2.54 -12.64 -0.15
N GLY A 65 -2.89 -11.37 -0.29
CA GLY A 65 -4.08 -10.78 0.29
C GLY A 65 -3.82 -9.92 1.51
N PHE A 66 -4.90 -9.43 2.12
CA PHE A 66 -4.87 -8.59 3.31
C PHE A 66 -4.68 -9.43 4.59
N ALA A 67 -3.79 -9.00 5.47
CA ALA A 67 -3.43 -9.75 6.66
C ALA A 67 -3.16 -8.85 7.86
N GLN A 68 -3.15 -9.45 9.06
CA GLN A 68 -2.92 -8.77 10.34
C GLN A 68 -1.58 -8.02 10.38
N GLU A 69 -0.57 -8.53 9.69
CA GLU A 69 0.76 -7.93 9.65
C GLU A 69 0.75 -6.53 9.03
N TYR A 70 -0.11 -6.26 8.06
CA TYR A 70 -0.29 -4.90 7.51
C TYR A 70 -0.95 -3.96 8.53
N ILE A 71 -1.89 -4.47 9.33
CA ILE A 71 -2.48 -3.71 10.44
C ILE A 71 -1.43 -3.44 11.51
N ASN A 72 -0.53 -4.38 11.78
CA ASN A 72 0.57 -4.17 12.71
C ASN A 72 1.51 -3.05 12.22
N ILE A 73 1.84 -3.00 10.93
CA ILE A 73 2.60 -1.86 10.36
C ILE A 73 1.84 -0.55 10.61
N ALA A 74 0.52 -0.51 10.38
CA ALA A 74 -0.28 0.68 10.64
C ALA A 74 -0.22 1.13 12.11
N ARG A 75 -0.26 0.19 13.07
CA ARG A 75 -0.11 0.49 14.50
C ARG A 75 1.26 1.07 14.84
N TYR A 76 2.34 0.48 14.33
CA TYR A 76 3.70 1.00 14.55
C TYR A 76 3.87 2.43 14.01
N LEU A 77 3.26 2.73 12.86
CA LEU A 77 3.24 4.09 12.32
C LEU A 77 2.48 5.03 13.24
N ALA A 78 1.31 4.61 13.74
CA ALA A 78 0.48 5.42 14.65
C ALA A 78 1.20 5.71 15.98
N ASP A 79 1.87 4.72 16.56
CA ASP A 79 2.70 4.90 17.77
C ASP A 79 3.86 5.88 17.54
N SER A 80 4.20 6.14 16.29
CA SER A 80 5.28 7.05 15.87
C SER A 80 4.79 8.40 15.34
N GLY A 81 3.49 8.73 15.48
CA GLY A 81 2.92 10.01 15.08
C GLY A 81 2.47 10.09 13.61
N ILE A 82 2.28 8.95 12.95
CA ILE A 82 1.86 8.87 11.55
C ILE A 82 0.57 8.03 11.47
N VAL A 83 -0.49 8.54 10.86
CA VAL A 83 -1.68 7.73 10.60
C VAL A 83 -1.33 6.57 9.67
N GLY A 84 -1.57 5.34 10.12
CA GLY A 84 -1.38 4.13 9.31
C GLY A 84 -2.72 3.61 8.81
N ILE A 85 -2.85 3.38 7.51
CA ILE A 85 -4.09 2.90 6.89
C ILE A 85 -3.80 1.64 6.09
N ALA A 86 -4.07 0.47 6.68
CA ALA A 86 -3.92 -0.81 6.02
C ALA A 86 -5.18 -1.13 5.22
N ALA A 87 -5.09 -1.14 3.89
CA ALA A 87 -6.22 -1.27 2.99
C ALA A 87 -6.28 -2.64 2.31
N CYS A 88 -7.46 -3.29 2.36
CA CYS A 88 -7.81 -4.43 1.52
C CYS A 88 -8.22 -3.93 0.12
N TRP A 89 -7.22 -3.54 -0.67
CA TRP A 89 -7.42 -2.76 -1.90
C TRP A 89 -7.83 -3.56 -3.14
N PHE A 90 -7.96 -4.89 -3.03
CA PHE A 90 -8.47 -5.76 -4.11
C PHE A 90 -10.00 -5.76 -4.22
N ALA A 91 -10.67 -4.72 -3.80
CA ALA A 91 -12.12 -4.61 -3.77
C ALA A 91 -12.79 -5.03 -5.09
N GLY A 92 -13.91 -5.74 -4.98
CA GLY A 92 -14.74 -6.17 -6.11
C GLY A 92 -14.18 -7.34 -6.93
N ARG A 93 -13.05 -7.92 -6.58
CA ARG A 93 -12.53 -9.12 -7.24
C ARG A 93 -13.04 -10.35 -6.51
N LYS A 94 -13.96 -11.10 -7.14
CA LYS A 94 -14.49 -12.34 -6.59
C LYS A 94 -13.37 -13.29 -6.15
N GLY A 95 -13.41 -13.72 -4.89
CA GLY A 95 -12.48 -14.69 -4.31
C GLY A 95 -11.13 -14.14 -3.85
N VAL A 96 -10.80 -12.88 -4.12
CA VAL A 96 -9.50 -12.31 -3.76
C VAL A 96 -9.63 -11.01 -2.96
N GLY A 97 -10.58 -10.14 -3.32
CA GLY A 97 -10.71 -8.80 -2.75
C GLY A 97 -11.21 -8.75 -1.31
N GLU A 98 -11.86 -9.80 -0.86
CA GLU A 98 -12.51 -9.86 0.46
C GLU A 98 -11.81 -10.82 1.43
N ARG A 99 -10.70 -11.42 1.01
CA ARG A 99 -10.00 -12.41 1.81
C ARG A 99 -9.11 -11.73 2.83
N PHE A 100 -9.43 -11.94 4.11
CA PHE A 100 -8.56 -11.59 5.22
C PHE A 100 -7.77 -12.83 5.66
N ILE A 101 -6.45 -12.76 5.55
CA ILE A 101 -5.54 -13.85 5.91
C ILE A 101 -4.70 -13.42 7.11
N THR A 102 -4.79 -14.17 8.21
CA THR A 102 -3.94 -13.93 9.38
C THR A 102 -3.75 -15.24 10.19
N PRO A 103 -2.53 -15.68 10.50
CA PRO A 103 -1.27 -15.14 9.97
C PRO A 103 -1.15 -15.30 8.44
N ILE A 104 -0.21 -14.60 7.83
CA ILE A 104 0.03 -14.73 6.38
C ILE A 104 0.46 -16.17 6.07
N ASN A 105 -0.32 -16.83 5.20
CA ASN A 105 0.01 -18.14 4.65
C ASN A 105 0.31 -18.02 3.15
N PHE A 106 1.56 -18.08 2.78
CA PHE A 106 1.99 -17.92 1.39
C PHE A 106 1.61 -19.12 0.51
N ALA A 107 1.41 -20.32 1.10
CA ALA A 107 0.96 -21.50 0.36
C ALA A 107 -0.47 -21.35 -0.16
N ASP A 108 -1.30 -20.56 0.54
CA ASP A 108 -2.69 -20.28 0.16
C ASP A 108 -2.84 -19.00 -0.67
N ALA A 109 -1.75 -18.37 -1.08
CA ALA A 109 -1.84 -17.20 -1.94
C ALA A 109 -2.60 -17.54 -3.21
N PRO A 110 -3.68 -16.80 -3.53
CA PRO A 110 -4.45 -17.09 -4.73
C PRO A 110 -3.56 -16.91 -5.96
N SER A 111 -3.55 -17.90 -6.85
CA SER A 111 -2.94 -17.74 -8.15
C SER A 111 -3.69 -16.63 -8.89
N PHE A 112 -3.01 -15.54 -9.15
CA PHE A 112 -3.54 -14.42 -9.89
C PHE A 112 -3.47 -14.73 -11.39
N VAL A 113 -4.49 -15.36 -11.92
CA VAL A 113 -4.76 -15.31 -13.34
C VAL A 113 -5.72 -14.14 -13.52
N ASP A 114 -5.24 -13.03 -14.05
CA ASP A 114 -6.12 -11.98 -14.56
C ASP A 114 -6.92 -12.63 -15.71
N ALA A 115 -8.13 -13.09 -15.42
CA ALA A 115 -8.98 -13.77 -16.38
C ALA A 115 -9.27 -12.92 -17.62
N ASP A 116 -9.07 -11.60 -17.55
CA ASP A 116 -9.48 -10.68 -18.59
C ASP A 116 -8.31 -10.01 -19.35
N GLY A 117 -7.05 -10.29 -19.03
CA GLY A 117 -5.87 -9.68 -19.72
C GLY A 117 -5.91 -8.15 -19.79
N LEU A 118 -6.99 -7.54 -19.34
CA LEU A 118 -7.33 -6.14 -19.49
C LEU A 118 -6.99 -5.39 -18.22
N ASP A 119 -5.93 -4.61 -18.32
CA ASP A 119 -5.68 -3.41 -17.54
C ASP A 119 -5.84 -3.58 -16.01
N ARG A 120 -5.17 -4.63 -15.47
CA ARG A 120 -4.98 -4.81 -14.02
C ARG A 120 -4.48 -3.54 -13.33
N PHE A 121 -3.71 -2.72 -14.02
CA PHE A 121 -3.24 -1.44 -13.55
C PHE A 121 -4.36 -0.40 -13.49
N ARG A 122 -5.30 -0.39 -14.42
CA ARG A 122 -6.43 0.55 -14.41
C ARG A 122 -7.32 0.36 -13.19
N ILE A 123 -7.66 -0.90 -12.86
CA ILE A 123 -8.47 -1.21 -11.67
C ILE A 123 -7.70 -0.83 -10.41
N ALA A 124 -6.40 -1.17 -10.32
CA ALA A 124 -5.55 -0.81 -9.21
C ALA A 124 -5.48 0.71 -9.01
N ARG A 125 -5.26 1.47 -10.08
CA ARG A 125 -5.23 2.95 -10.03
C ARG A 125 -6.53 3.53 -9.49
N ARG A 126 -7.69 3.05 -9.96
CA ARG A 126 -9.00 3.52 -9.48
C ARG A 126 -9.22 3.19 -8.01
N SER A 127 -8.84 1.99 -7.58
CA SER A 127 -8.93 1.60 -6.17
C SER A 127 -8.05 2.49 -5.29
N ILE A 128 -6.81 2.73 -5.70
CA ILE A 128 -5.88 3.59 -4.96
C ILE A 128 -6.34 5.06 -5.00
N ASP A 129 -6.82 5.55 -6.14
CA ASP A 129 -7.35 6.92 -6.23
C ASP A 129 -8.55 7.12 -5.29
N SER A 130 -9.48 6.17 -5.27
CA SER A 130 -10.60 6.20 -4.32
C SER A 130 -10.16 6.22 -2.86
N LEU A 131 -9.11 5.44 -2.52
CA LEU A 131 -8.51 5.46 -1.19
C LEU A 131 -7.87 6.81 -0.88
N VAL A 132 -7.04 7.35 -1.76
CA VAL A 132 -6.36 8.64 -1.56
C VAL A 132 -7.38 9.76 -1.40
N VAL A 133 -8.43 9.77 -2.22
CA VAL A 133 -9.53 10.75 -2.12
C VAL A 133 -10.29 10.62 -0.81
N ALA A 134 -10.62 9.40 -0.36
CA ALA A 134 -11.31 9.20 0.91
C ALA A 134 -10.44 9.61 2.10
N VAL A 135 -9.17 9.21 2.08
CA VAL A 135 -8.18 9.49 3.14
C VAL A 135 -7.92 10.99 3.26
N SER A 136 -7.81 11.71 2.15
CA SER A 136 -7.58 13.17 2.16
C SER A 136 -8.73 13.98 2.80
N LYS A 137 -9.89 13.37 3.00
CA LYS A 137 -11.06 13.99 3.65
C LYS A 137 -11.16 13.71 5.15
N LEU A 138 -10.28 12.87 5.70
CA LEU A 138 -10.27 12.56 7.12
C LEU A 138 -9.67 13.74 7.91
N SER A 139 -10.31 14.11 9.01
CA SER A 139 -9.89 15.24 9.86
C SER A 139 -8.52 15.03 10.50
N GLU A 140 -8.16 13.78 10.76
CA GLU A 140 -6.86 13.38 11.31
C GLU A 140 -5.71 13.39 10.30
N VAL A 141 -5.99 13.56 9.00
CA VAL A 141 -5.01 13.49 7.93
C VAL A 141 -4.50 14.88 7.53
N LYS A 142 -3.17 15.07 7.60
CA LYS A 142 -2.51 16.29 7.14
C LYS A 142 -2.48 16.29 5.60
N LEU A 143 -3.18 17.24 5.00
CA LEU A 143 -3.15 17.42 3.54
C LEU A 143 -1.72 17.69 3.05
N GLY A 144 -1.36 17.11 1.90
CA GLY A 144 -0.01 17.23 1.35
C GLY A 144 1.04 16.38 2.09
N SER A 145 0.62 15.44 2.95
CA SER A 145 1.53 14.52 3.67
C SER A 145 1.00 13.08 3.63
N ILE A 146 0.59 12.62 2.44
CA ILE A 146 0.13 11.24 2.20
C ILE A 146 1.23 10.49 1.44
N ALA A 147 1.68 9.36 1.99
CA ALA A 147 2.58 8.41 1.34
C ALA A 147 1.88 7.09 1.05
N LEU A 148 2.42 6.32 0.11
CA LEU A 148 2.07 4.92 -0.07
C LEU A 148 3.22 4.03 0.38
N PHE A 149 2.89 3.00 1.15
CA PHE A 149 3.74 1.83 1.35
C PHE A 149 3.10 0.64 0.63
N GLY A 150 3.88 -0.12 -0.11
CA GLY A 150 3.37 -1.31 -0.77
C GLY A 150 4.37 -2.46 -0.75
N HIS A 151 3.85 -3.68 -0.50
CA HIS A 151 4.61 -4.92 -0.62
C HIS A 151 4.27 -5.63 -1.92
N SER A 152 5.28 -6.15 -2.62
CA SER A 152 5.08 -6.99 -3.81
C SER A 152 4.17 -6.31 -4.85
N ARG A 153 3.02 -6.90 -5.15
CA ARG A 153 1.99 -6.32 -6.04
C ARG A 153 1.49 -4.96 -5.56
N GLY A 154 1.31 -4.78 -4.25
CA GLY A 154 0.93 -3.49 -3.68
C GLY A 154 1.99 -2.41 -3.92
N GLY A 155 3.28 -2.78 -3.87
CA GLY A 155 4.38 -1.88 -4.21
C GLY A 155 4.38 -1.50 -5.69
N GLY A 156 4.19 -2.47 -6.59
CA GLY A 156 4.06 -2.20 -8.03
C GLY A 156 2.85 -1.31 -8.35
N ALA A 157 1.73 -1.53 -7.68
CA ALA A 157 0.53 -0.71 -7.85
C ALA A 157 0.71 0.72 -7.31
N ALA A 158 1.37 0.89 -6.15
CA ALA A 158 1.70 2.19 -5.59
C ALA A 158 2.61 2.99 -6.54
N LEU A 159 3.61 2.32 -7.09
CA LEU A 159 4.55 2.93 -8.04
C LEU A 159 3.84 3.35 -9.35
N ASP A 160 3.04 2.46 -9.94
CA ASP A 160 2.27 2.77 -11.15
C ASP A 160 1.28 3.91 -10.91
N TYR A 161 0.63 3.93 -9.74
CA TYR A 161 -0.27 5.03 -9.37
C TYR A 161 0.50 6.37 -9.29
N ALA A 162 1.63 6.41 -8.62
CA ALA A 162 2.40 7.65 -8.48
C ALA A 162 2.92 8.18 -9.83
N VAL A 163 3.33 7.28 -10.73
CA VAL A 163 3.75 7.64 -12.11
C VAL A 163 2.59 8.22 -12.93
N THR A 164 1.37 7.71 -12.72
CA THR A 164 0.20 8.10 -13.53
C THR A 164 -0.62 9.24 -12.92
N HIS A 165 -0.44 9.51 -11.62
CA HIS A 165 -1.17 10.54 -10.87
C HIS A 165 -0.20 11.46 -10.10
N PRO A 166 0.62 12.26 -10.83
CA PRO A 166 1.61 13.13 -10.21
C PRO A 166 0.97 14.09 -9.20
N GLY A 167 1.62 14.32 -8.07
CA GLY A 167 1.17 15.24 -7.02
C GLY A 167 0.10 14.69 -6.08
N LYS A 168 -0.46 13.49 -6.32
CA LYS A 168 -1.49 12.89 -5.45
C LYS A 168 -0.91 12.31 -4.16
N VAL A 169 0.33 11.87 -4.20
CA VAL A 169 1.06 11.38 -3.03
C VAL A 169 2.45 12.00 -2.97
N GLN A 170 3.03 12.08 -1.79
CA GLN A 170 4.25 12.85 -1.54
C GLN A 170 5.47 12.00 -1.25
N ALA A 171 5.31 10.68 -1.08
CA ALA A 171 6.42 9.75 -0.92
C ALA A 171 5.98 8.31 -1.23
N LEU A 172 6.94 7.46 -1.60
CA LEU A 172 6.75 6.03 -1.78
C LEU A 172 7.73 5.24 -0.93
N ALA A 173 7.25 4.19 -0.27
CA ALA A 173 8.09 3.14 0.32
C ALA A 173 7.68 1.79 -0.32
N LEU A 174 8.62 1.14 -0.98
CA LEU A 174 8.39 -0.02 -1.83
C LEU A 174 9.15 -1.22 -1.28
N ASN A 175 8.45 -2.22 -0.77
CA ASN A 175 9.04 -3.46 -0.25
C ASN A 175 8.83 -4.61 -1.23
N SER A 176 9.92 -5.23 -1.69
CA SER A 176 9.89 -6.35 -2.65
C SER A 176 8.93 -6.09 -3.81
N ALA A 177 8.88 -4.85 -4.29
CA ALA A 177 7.90 -4.41 -5.27
C ALA A 177 8.20 -4.94 -6.68
N GLY A 178 7.17 -4.99 -7.52
CA GLY A 178 7.33 -5.27 -8.94
C GLY A 178 7.74 -4.01 -9.71
N TYR A 179 8.78 -4.14 -10.54
CA TYR A 179 9.30 -3.07 -11.38
C TYR A 179 9.24 -3.46 -12.87
N PRO A 180 8.06 -3.42 -13.50
CA PRO A 180 7.96 -3.75 -14.92
C PRO A 180 8.69 -2.70 -15.77
N PRO A 181 9.24 -3.10 -16.96
CA PRO A 181 10.05 -2.22 -17.80
C PRO A 181 9.39 -0.90 -18.15
N GLU A 182 8.10 -0.90 -18.44
CA GLU A 182 7.31 0.30 -18.78
C GLU A 182 7.23 1.31 -17.62
N VAL A 183 7.26 0.85 -16.38
CA VAL A 183 7.30 1.73 -15.19
C VAL A 183 8.71 2.26 -14.98
N ILE A 184 9.74 1.42 -15.18
CA ILE A 184 11.15 1.87 -15.10
C ILE A 184 11.43 2.96 -16.13
N GLN A 185 10.95 2.83 -17.38
CA GLN A 185 11.10 3.84 -18.41
C GLN A 185 10.49 5.19 -18.04
N ARG A 186 9.43 5.19 -17.21
CA ARG A 186 8.76 6.39 -16.75
C ARG A 186 9.25 6.92 -15.40
N SER A 187 10.31 6.33 -14.84
CA SER A 187 10.85 6.74 -13.52
C SER A 187 11.27 8.21 -13.46
N SER A 188 11.69 8.80 -14.61
CA SER A 188 12.06 10.21 -14.72
C SER A 188 10.89 11.17 -14.42
N THR A 189 9.65 10.72 -14.48
CA THR A 189 8.46 11.55 -14.16
C THR A 189 8.14 11.60 -12.67
N LEU A 190 8.84 10.82 -11.83
CA LEU A 190 8.61 10.78 -10.39
C LEU A 190 9.37 11.92 -9.70
N ASP A 191 8.66 12.91 -9.18
CA ASP A 191 9.22 14.07 -8.46
C ASP A 191 9.03 13.97 -6.93
N ILE A 192 8.81 12.75 -6.43
CA ILE A 192 8.65 12.47 -5.01
C ILE A 192 9.78 11.56 -4.51
N PRO A 193 10.14 11.62 -3.21
CA PRO A 193 11.11 10.72 -2.63
C PRO A 193 10.62 9.27 -2.62
N ILE A 194 11.56 8.35 -2.85
CA ILE A 194 11.28 6.92 -2.96
C ILE A 194 12.24 6.14 -2.06
N LEU A 195 11.70 5.26 -1.22
CA LEU A 195 12.45 4.27 -0.47
C LEU A 195 12.23 2.89 -1.11
N ILE A 196 13.32 2.28 -1.55
CA ILE A 196 13.34 0.89 -2.06
C ILE A 196 13.85 -0.02 -0.95
N ILE A 197 13.04 -1.00 -0.55
CA ILE A 197 13.38 -2.03 0.42
C ILE A 197 13.28 -3.37 -0.28
N HIS A 198 14.37 -4.17 -0.33
CA HIS A 198 14.36 -5.39 -1.11
C HIS A 198 15.31 -6.45 -0.56
N GLY A 199 14.90 -7.71 -0.61
CA GLY A 199 15.77 -8.84 -0.30
C GLY A 199 16.67 -9.20 -1.49
N THR A 200 17.96 -9.49 -1.25
CA THR A 200 18.89 -9.81 -2.36
C THR A 200 18.67 -11.22 -2.92
N ASN A 201 17.92 -12.07 -2.22
CA ASN A 201 17.53 -13.40 -2.68
C ASN A 201 16.07 -13.48 -3.13
N ASP A 202 15.42 -12.33 -3.40
CA ASP A 202 14.07 -12.30 -3.96
C ASP A 202 14.06 -12.90 -5.37
N ASN A 203 13.34 -14.00 -5.52
CA ASN A 203 13.27 -14.76 -6.76
C ASN A 203 11.92 -15.51 -6.87
N PRO A 204 11.57 -16.05 -8.06
CA PRO A 204 10.30 -16.75 -8.25
C PRO A 204 10.11 -18.00 -7.38
N ALA A 205 11.17 -18.67 -6.95
CA ALA A 205 11.06 -19.86 -6.08
C ALA A 205 10.63 -19.49 -4.64
N ASP A 206 10.82 -18.23 -4.23
CA ASP A 206 10.47 -17.70 -2.91
C ASP A 206 9.19 -16.83 -2.95
N GLY A 207 8.30 -17.05 -3.89
CA GLY A 207 7.06 -16.31 -4.04
C GLY A 207 7.17 -14.97 -4.77
N GLY A 208 8.37 -14.64 -5.25
CA GLY A 208 8.60 -13.49 -6.11
C GLY A 208 8.16 -13.73 -7.57
N SER A 209 8.56 -12.85 -8.45
CA SER A 209 8.28 -12.93 -9.89
C SER A 209 9.47 -12.41 -10.70
N LEU A 210 9.38 -12.50 -12.03
CA LEU A 210 10.38 -11.89 -12.91
C LEU A 210 10.49 -10.37 -12.71
N PHE A 211 9.44 -9.71 -12.24
CA PHE A 211 9.43 -8.26 -12.04
C PHE A 211 9.79 -7.84 -10.59
N THR A 212 9.72 -8.75 -9.62
CA THR A 212 10.07 -8.48 -8.23
C THR A 212 11.49 -8.91 -7.86
N ASN A 213 12.27 -9.50 -8.78
CA ASN A 213 13.62 -9.92 -8.46
C ASN A 213 14.56 -8.72 -8.23
N ILE A 214 15.64 -8.96 -7.48
CA ILE A 214 16.60 -7.91 -7.08
C ILE A 214 17.24 -7.17 -8.30
N ALA A 215 17.41 -7.84 -9.43
CA ALA A 215 17.96 -7.20 -10.61
C ALA A 215 17.04 -6.09 -11.15
N MET A 216 15.72 -6.29 -11.06
CA MET A 216 14.73 -5.27 -11.44
C MET A 216 14.72 -4.09 -10.47
N ALA A 217 14.82 -4.36 -9.15
CA ALA A 217 14.95 -3.31 -8.14
C ALA A 217 16.22 -2.45 -8.39
N ARG A 218 17.35 -3.07 -8.68
CA ARG A 218 18.60 -2.37 -9.03
C ARG A 218 18.50 -1.57 -10.34
N LYS A 219 17.81 -2.11 -11.35
CA LYS A 219 17.53 -1.35 -12.60
C LYS A 219 16.68 -0.11 -12.33
N PHE A 220 15.66 -0.24 -11.51
CA PHE A 220 14.81 0.89 -11.13
C PHE A 220 15.59 1.93 -10.31
N GLN A 221 16.39 1.51 -9.34
CA GLN A 221 17.30 2.40 -8.62
C GLN A 221 18.22 3.16 -9.57
N ALA A 222 18.89 2.47 -10.48
CA ALA A 222 19.81 3.08 -11.44
C ALA A 222 19.09 4.09 -12.35
N ALA A 223 17.87 3.80 -12.81
CA ALA A 223 17.08 4.72 -13.62
C ALA A 223 16.70 6.00 -12.83
N LEU A 224 16.32 5.88 -11.55
CA LEU A 224 16.04 7.02 -10.68
C LEU A 224 17.30 7.86 -10.46
N GLN A 225 18.45 7.24 -10.20
CA GLN A 225 19.73 7.93 -10.00
C GLN A 225 20.18 8.67 -11.28
N ALA A 226 20.07 8.02 -12.43
CA ALA A 226 20.37 8.65 -13.71
C ALA A 226 19.47 9.86 -14.01
N ALA A 227 18.21 9.80 -13.59
CA ALA A 227 17.25 10.91 -13.66
C ALA A 227 17.40 11.93 -12.51
N LYS A 228 18.41 11.78 -11.65
CA LYS A 228 18.67 12.65 -10.46
C LYS A 228 17.47 12.75 -9.51
N LYS A 229 16.72 11.66 -9.38
CA LYS A 229 15.57 11.58 -8.46
C LYS A 229 16.01 11.22 -7.04
N ASN A 230 15.18 11.57 -6.06
CA ASN A 230 15.45 11.31 -4.67
C ASN A 230 15.12 9.86 -4.33
N VAL A 231 16.12 9.00 -4.23
CA VAL A 231 15.98 7.57 -3.94
C VAL A 231 16.87 7.15 -2.78
N GLU A 232 16.27 6.50 -1.79
CA GLU A 232 16.93 5.79 -0.70
C GLU A 232 16.73 4.29 -0.87
N VAL A 233 17.70 3.48 -0.45
CA VAL A 233 17.68 2.04 -0.68
C VAL A 233 18.12 1.29 0.56
N LYS A 234 17.38 0.26 0.93
CA LYS A 234 17.75 -0.74 1.92
C LYS A 234 17.68 -2.12 1.29
N TYR A 235 18.81 -2.75 1.07
CA TYR A 235 18.88 -4.17 0.66
C TYR A 235 19.16 -5.05 1.88
N TYR A 236 18.40 -6.15 1.99
CA TYR A 236 18.61 -7.18 3.01
C TYR A 236 19.30 -8.37 2.38
N GLU A 237 20.56 -8.57 2.74
CA GLU A 237 21.39 -9.63 2.18
C GLU A 237 20.82 -11.01 2.52
N GLY A 238 20.72 -11.90 1.53
CA GLY A 238 20.18 -13.25 1.66
C GLY A 238 18.68 -13.36 1.92
N SER A 239 17.97 -12.24 2.07
CA SER A 239 16.54 -12.25 2.33
C SER A 239 15.72 -12.48 1.07
N GLY A 240 14.67 -13.30 1.18
CA GLY A 240 13.73 -13.58 0.10
C GLY A 240 12.57 -12.60 0.02
N HIS A 241 11.64 -12.90 -0.90
CA HIS A 241 10.50 -12.04 -1.25
C HIS A 241 9.62 -11.67 -0.05
N ASN A 242 9.34 -12.65 0.80
CA ASN A 242 8.39 -12.52 1.91
C ASN A 242 9.06 -12.38 3.28
N ALA A 243 10.37 -12.12 3.33
CA ALA A 243 11.12 -12.04 4.58
C ALA A 243 10.60 -10.94 5.53
N LEU A 244 9.96 -9.89 5.01
CA LEU A 244 9.26 -8.88 5.83
C LEU A 244 8.29 -9.53 6.84
N PHE A 245 7.64 -10.62 6.49
CA PHE A 245 6.60 -11.25 7.33
C PHE A 245 7.08 -12.49 8.06
N SER A 246 8.16 -13.13 7.61
CA SER A 246 8.71 -14.35 8.20
C SER A 246 9.88 -14.12 9.14
N ASN A 247 10.42 -12.89 9.20
CA ASN A 247 11.58 -12.52 10.03
C ASN A 247 11.25 -11.27 10.85
N SER A 248 11.05 -11.44 12.15
CA SER A 248 10.68 -10.36 13.06
C SER A 248 11.74 -9.24 13.17
N ALA A 249 13.02 -9.58 13.08
CA ALA A 249 14.08 -8.58 13.09
C ALA A 249 14.04 -7.72 11.82
N GLN A 250 13.84 -8.32 10.66
CA GLN A 250 13.68 -7.61 9.41
C GLN A 250 12.38 -6.79 9.37
N PHE A 251 11.28 -7.32 9.93
CA PHE A 251 10.04 -6.55 10.07
C PHE A 251 10.28 -5.26 10.85
N ASN A 252 10.88 -5.36 12.03
CA ASN A 252 11.16 -4.20 12.89
C ASN A 252 12.10 -3.20 12.21
N ASP A 253 13.19 -3.66 11.58
CA ASP A 253 14.11 -2.78 10.86
C ASP A 253 13.41 -2.12 9.66
N THR A 254 12.59 -2.84 8.89
CA THR A 254 11.83 -2.29 7.78
C THR A 254 10.91 -1.17 8.23
N VAL A 255 10.16 -1.35 9.32
CA VAL A 255 9.30 -0.30 9.87
C VAL A 255 10.12 0.91 10.29
N GLN A 256 11.29 0.71 10.92
CA GLN A 256 12.19 1.82 11.29
C GLN A 256 12.75 2.55 10.06
N GLN A 257 13.12 1.85 8.99
CA GLN A 257 13.55 2.47 7.72
C GLN A 257 12.44 3.35 7.13
N ILE A 258 11.20 2.87 7.11
CA ILE A 258 10.03 3.64 6.65
C ILE A 258 9.85 4.89 7.52
N LEU A 259 9.90 4.77 8.85
CA LEU A 259 9.74 5.89 9.77
C LEU A 259 10.83 6.95 9.60
N GLN A 260 12.09 6.53 9.48
CA GLN A 260 13.23 7.44 9.27
C GLN A 260 13.09 8.20 7.94
N PHE A 261 12.75 7.48 6.87
CA PHE A 261 12.49 8.03 5.57
C PHE A 261 11.35 9.06 5.61
N LEU A 262 10.19 8.72 6.15
CA LEU A 262 9.03 9.61 6.20
C LEU A 262 9.28 10.84 7.06
N ARG A 263 9.96 10.72 8.20
CA ARG A 263 10.35 11.86 9.05
C ARG A 263 11.26 12.87 8.35
N LYS A 264 12.06 12.40 7.40
CA LYS A 264 12.95 13.27 6.60
C LYS A 264 12.13 14.13 5.63
N TYR A 265 11.06 13.60 5.05
CA TYR A 265 10.29 14.25 3.99
C TYR A 265 8.97 14.86 4.45
N PHE A 266 8.43 14.41 5.58
CA PHE A 266 7.22 14.96 6.19
C PHE A 266 7.53 15.87 7.40
N ARG A 267 8.66 16.54 7.38
CA ARG A 267 8.97 17.53 8.42
C ARG A 267 7.92 18.64 8.41
N ASN A 268 7.49 19.00 9.61
CA ASN A 268 6.52 20.07 9.89
C ASN A 268 7.06 21.43 9.46
#